data_a6f3cbc73b75588e83855617feae732d
#
_entry.id   a6f3cbc73b75588e83855617feae732d
#
_cell.length_a   1.000
_cell.length_b   1.000
_cell.length_c   1.000
_cell.angle_alpha   90.00
_cell.angle_beta   90.00
_cell.angle_gamma   90.00
#
_symmetry.space_group_name_H-M   'P 1'
#
loop_
_entity.id
_entity.type
_entity.pdbx_description
1 polymer ?
#
loop_
_entity_poly.entity_id
_entity_poly.type
_entity_poly.pdbx_seq_one_letter_code
_entity_poly.pdbx_strand_id
1 'polypeptide(L)'
;MRSIFSPAGAGSRAPTQMIWLPGAYHSAQNFLEQGFAAAVAKRRTPLDLSFVDLQMTHLDDRDALARLRSELVLPARASGVSVWLGGISLGGLAALDYASAHAGEIDGLCLLAPYLGNRMLINEIAAASGVSGWEPGELAEFDAERRIWRHIKTQIGSRPVFLGYGREDRFCVAHGLMAAALPVNRVNVIAGGHEWPTWVKLWENFLDSHFA
;
A
#
# COMPACT_ATOMS: atom_id res chain seq x y z
N MET A 1 8.14 -10.58 13.60
CA MET A 1 7.68 -9.19 13.36
C MET A 1 6.55 -8.86 14.34
N ARG A 2 6.61 -7.73 15.06
CA ARG A 2 5.48 -7.36 15.93
C ARG A 2 4.29 -6.93 15.10
N SER A 3 3.10 -7.42 15.43
CA SER A 3 1.86 -7.05 14.77
C SER A 3 0.69 -7.02 15.76
N ILE A 4 -0.33 -6.24 15.43
CA ILE A 4 -1.59 -6.18 16.18
C ILE A 4 -2.68 -6.69 15.25
N PHE A 5 -3.35 -7.75 15.66
CA PHE A 5 -4.48 -8.32 14.93
C PHE A 5 -5.79 -7.75 15.45
N SER A 6 -6.66 -7.32 14.54
CA SER A 6 -8.00 -6.81 14.82
C SER A 6 -9.02 -7.58 13.97
N PRO A 7 -9.77 -8.53 14.54
CA PRO A 7 -10.77 -9.30 13.81
C PRO A 7 -11.98 -8.42 13.43
N ALA A 8 -12.62 -8.75 12.33
CA ALA A 8 -13.86 -8.10 11.88
C ALA A 8 -15.03 -8.29 12.85
N GLY A 9 -15.04 -9.40 13.59
CA GLY A 9 -16.09 -9.74 14.55
C GLY A 9 -15.69 -10.89 15.46
N ALA A 10 -16.55 -11.20 16.45
CA ALA A 10 -16.34 -12.32 17.33
C ALA A 10 -16.77 -13.65 16.65
N GLY A 11 -15.87 -14.60 16.49
CA GLY A 11 -16.20 -15.99 16.21
C GLY A 11 -15.57 -16.59 14.95
N SER A 12 -15.75 -16.06 13.76
CA SER A 12 -15.15 -16.63 12.54
C SER A 12 -14.17 -15.65 11.90
N ARG A 13 -13.15 -16.20 11.25
CA ARG A 13 -12.20 -15.42 10.48
C ARG A 13 -12.91 -14.79 9.27
N ALA A 14 -12.61 -13.54 8.97
CA ALA A 14 -13.15 -12.88 7.79
C ALA A 14 -12.60 -13.51 6.49
N PRO A 15 -13.34 -13.47 5.37
CA PRO A 15 -12.88 -14.00 4.09
C PRO A 15 -11.68 -13.25 3.53
N THR A 16 -11.44 -12.04 4.01
CA THR A 16 -10.32 -11.19 3.59
C THR A 16 -9.54 -10.71 4.81
N GLN A 17 -8.22 -10.73 4.71
CA GLN A 17 -7.31 -10.11 5.67
C GLN A 17 -6.50 -9.03 4.97
N MET A 18 -6.48 -7.82 5.56
CA MET A 18 -5.62 -6.73 5.11
C MET A 18 -4.49 -6.52 6.10
N ILE A 19 -3.26 -6.55 5.58
CA ILE A 19 -2.03 -6.33 6.35
C ILE A 19 -1.56 -4.91 6.07
N TRP A 20 -1.55 -4.04 7.09
CA TRP A 20 -1.20 -2.63 7.01
C TRP A 20 0.26 -2.38 7.36
N LEU A 21 0.97 -1.71 6.45
CA LEU A 21 2.37 -1.31 6.58
C LEU A 21 2.44 0.19 6.90
N PRO A 22 3.16 0.58 7.97
CA PRO A 22 3.18 1.97 8.44
C PRO A 22 4.07 2.86 7.58
N GLY A 23 3.81 4.16 7.65
CA GLY A 23 4.73 5.18 7.18
C GLY A 23 5.97 5.28 8.08
N ALA A 24 6.96 6.07 7.63
CA ALA A 24 8.15 6.37 8.44
C ALA A 24 7.75 6.90 9.82
N TYR A 25 8.42 6.42 10.86
CA TYR A 25 8.19 6.80 12.26
C TYR A 25 6.82 6.43 12.85
N HIS A 26 6.01 5.65 12.12
CA HIS A 26 4.73 5.15 12.62
C HIS A 26 4.84 3.69 13.03
N SER A 27 3.91 3.27 13.89
CA SER A 27 3.79 1.91 14.41
C SER A 27 2.41 1.32 14.14
N ALA A 28 2.27 0.03 14.40
CA ALA A 28 0.97 -0.66 14.39
C ALA A 28 -0.07 0.01 15.30
N GLN A 29 0.37 0.55 16.44
CA GLN A 29 -0.49 1.22 17.41
C GLN A 29 -1.13 2.49 16.85
N ASN A 30 -0.42 3.25 16.00
CA ASN A 30 -0.96 4.47 15.42
C ASN A 30 -2.19 4.20 14.54
N PHE A 31 -2.26 3.09 13.82
CA PHE A 31 -3.46 2.74 13.05
C PHE A 31 -4.70 2.56 13.94
N LEU A 32 -4.54 1.96 15.13
CA LEU A 32 -5.63 1.81 16.09
C LEU A 32 -6.08 3.16 16.64
N GLU A 33 -5.15 3.99 17.07
CA GLU A 33 -5.38 5.34 17.60
C GLU A 33 -6.06 6.25 16.58
N GLN A 34 -5.74 6.09 15.30
CA GLN A 34 -6.33 6.83 14.19
C GLN A 34 -7.64 6.20 13.65
N GLY A 35 -8.14 5.13 14.30
CA GLY A 35 -9.48 4.62 14.05
C GLY A 35 -9.61 3.68 12.85
N PHE A 36 -8.54 3.12 12.29
CA PHE A 36 -8.62 2.20 11.16
C PHE A 36 -9.47 0.96 11.47
N ALA A 37 -9.27 0.35 12.63
CA ALA A 37 -10.09 -0.77 13.07
C ALA A 37 -11.54 -0.35 13.38
N ALA A 38 -11.73 0.81 13.99
CA ALA A 38 -13.05 1.36 14.28
C ALA A 38 -13.88 1.62 13.01
N ALA A 39 -13.21 2.04 11.91
CA ALA A 39 -13.87 2.25 10.62
C ALA A 39 -14.45 0.96 10.03
N VAL A 40 -13.74 -0.16 10.15
CA VAL A 40 -14.20 -1.50 9.75
C VAL A 40 -15.36 -1.95 10.64
N ALA A 41 -15.21 -1.85 11.95
CA ALA A 41 -16.24 -2.26 12.91
C ALA A 41 -17.57 -1.47 12.72
N LYS A 42 -17.48 -0.14 12.50
CA LYS A 42 -18.63 0.73 12.24
C LYS A 42 -19.43 0.29 11.01
N ARG A 43 -18.75 -0.19 9.98
CA ARG A 43 -19.35 -0.66 8.71
C ARG A 43 -19.74 -2.12 8.74
N ARG A 44 -19.37 -2.86 9.77
CA ARG A 44 -19.51 -4.32 9.85
C ARG A 44 -18.89 -5.04 8.65
N THR A 45 -17.82 -4.46 8.12
CA THR A 45 -17.11 -5.03 6.96
C THR A 45 -16.46 -6.37 7.35
N PRO A 46 -16.63 -7.44 6.56
CA PRO A 46 -16.02 -8.75 6.84
C PRO A 46 -14.53 -8.76 6.44
N LEU A 47 -13.73 -7.94 7.14
CA LEU A 47 -12.32 -7.68 6.86
C LEU A 47 -11.51 -7.73 8.15
N ASP A 48 -10.64 -8.75 8.28
CA ASP A 48 -9.66 -8.81 9.36
C ASP A 48 -8.48 -7.89 9.05
N LEU A 49 -7.98 -7.20 10.07
CA LEU A 49 -6.84 -6.30 9.95
C LEU A 49 -5.63 -6.83 10.73
N SER A 50 -4.46 -6.70 10.13
CA SER A 50 -3.17 -6.88 10.80
C SER A 50 -2.34 -5.63 10.64
N PHE A 51 -2.07 -4.92 11.70
CA PHE A 51 -1.19 -3.75 11.70
C PHE A 51 0.21 -4.18 12.10
N VAL A 52 1.21 -3.80 11.34
CA VAL A 52 2.58 -4.30 11.47
C VAL A 52 3.52 -3.19 11.96
N ASP A 53 4.42 -3.54 12.88
CA ASP A 53 5.60 -2.70 13.14
C ASP A 53 6.68 -3.10 12.13
N LEU A 54 6.61 -2.50 10.93
CA LEU A 54 7.63 -2.67 9.91
C LEU A 54 8.69 -1.58 10.09
N GLN A 55 9.81 -1.96 10.68
CA GLN A 55 10.98 -1.08 10.78
C GLN A 55 11.88 -1.38 9.60
N MET A 56 11.86 -0.51 8.59
CA MET A 56 12.80 -0.57 7.48
C MET A 56 14.03 0.27 7.82
N THR A 57 15.20 -0.35 7.79
CA THR A 57 16.47 0.34 8.03
C THR A 57 16.94 1.13 6.81
N HIS A 58 16.45 0.75 5.63
CA HIS A 58 16.68 1.39 4.33
C HIS A 58 15.53 1.06 3.36
N LEU A 59 15.45 1.75 2.23
CA LEU A 59 14.33 1.62 1.28
C LEU A 59 14.23 0.21 0.63
N ASP A 60 15.34 -0.50 0.51
CA ASP A 60 15.41 -1.87 0.01
C ASP A 60 15.72 -2.85 1.15
N ASP A 61 14.83 -2.93 2.13
CA ASP A 61 14.98 -3.83 3.29
C ASP A 61 14.35 -5.18 3.00
N ARG A 62 15.10 -6.04 2.30
CA ARG A 62 14.65 -7.38 1.91
C ARG A 62 14.38 -8.29 3.11
N ASP A 63 15.10 -8.12 4.21
CA ASP A 63 14.89 -8.91 5.42
C ASP A 63 13.54 -8.56 6.06
N ALA A 64 13.18 -7.27 6.08
CA ALA A 64 11.88 -6.84 6.54
C ALA A 64 10.74 -7.41 5.68
N LEU A 65 10.89 -7.42 4.34
CA LEU A 65 9.92 -8.01 3.42
C LEU A 65 9.88 -9.54 3.51
N ALA A 66 11.01 -10.22 3.68
CA ALA A 66 11.07 -11.66 3.89
C ALA A 66 10.35 -12.07 5.19
N ARG A 67 10.49 -11.29 6.26
CA ARG A 67 9.76 -11.49 7.50
C ARG A 67 8.27 -11.23 7.35
N LEU A 68 7.87 -10.15 6.65
CA LEU A 68 6.47 -9.89 6.32
C LEU A 68 5.85 -11.10 5.61
N ARG A 69 6.56 -11.63 4.64
CA ARG A 69 6.16 -12.82 3.87
C ARG A 69 5.95 -14.04 4.76
N SER A 70 7.01 -14.44 5.49
CA SER A 70 7.02 -15.70 6.25
C SER A 70 6.13 -15.67 7.50
N GLU A 71 6.05 -14.51 8.18
CA GLU A 71 5.34 -14.40 9.44
C GLU A 71 3.86 -14.02 9.29
N LEU A 72 3.46 -13.37 8.17
CA LEU A 72 2.09 -12.86 8.01
C LEU A 72 1.42 -13.26 6.70
N VAL A 73 2.05 -13.00 5.54
CA VAL A 73 1.37 -13.24 4.25
C VAL A 73 1.15 -14.71 4.00
N LEU A 74 2.18 -15.55 4.08
CA LEU A 74 2.05 -16.99 3.84
C LEU A 74 1.12 -17.69 4.85
N PRO A 75 1.16 -17.41 6.17
CA PRO A 75 0.19 -17.96 7.12
C PRO A 75 -1.25 -17.54 6.83
N ALA A 76 -1.48 -16.28 6.43
CA ALA A 76 -2.82 -15.82 6.04
C ALA A 76 -3.32 -16.58 4.80
N ARG A 77 -2.50 -16.69 3.77
CA ARG A 77 -2.85 -17.48 2.56
C ARG A 77 -3.10 -18.95 2.86
N ALA A 78 -2.28 -19.56 3.70
CA ALA A 78 -2.46 -20.97 4.10
C ALA A 78 -3.79 -21.21 4.81
N SER A 79 -4.38 -20.20 5.44
CA SER A 79 -5.72 -20.29 6.03
C SER A 79 -6.87 -20.10 5.03
N GLY A 80 -6.59 -19.90 3.76
CA GLY A 80 -7.58 -19.82 2.68
C GLY A 80 -8.28 -18.46 2.55
N VAL A 81 -7.81 -17.40 3.23
CA VAL A 81 -8.38 -16.05 3.09
C VAL A 81 -7.71 -15.27 1.96
N SER A 82 -8.45 -14.34 1.37
CA SER A 82 -7.90 -13.34 0.47
C SER A 82 -6.97 -12.39 1.23
N VAL A 83 -5.79 -12.10 0.67
CA VAL A 83 -4.77 -11.27 1.33
C VAL A 83 -4.56 -9.98 0.58
N TRP A 84 -4.78 -8.86 1.26
CA TRP A 84 -4.49 -7.52 0.75
C TRP A 84 -3.35 -6.88 1.54
N LEU A 85 -2.49 -6.12 0.85
CA LEU A 85 -1.54 -5.24 1.51
C LEU A 85 -2.06 -3.80 1.48
N GLY A 86 -2.14 -3.19 2.65
CA GLY A 86 -2.33 -1.75 2.82
C GLY A 86 -1.00 -1.08 3.16
N GLY A 87 -0.74 0.12 2.63
CA GLY A 87 0.47 0.85 2.98
C GLY A 87 0.29 2.36 2.93
N ILE A 88 0.82 3.04 3.95
CA ILE A 88 0.87 4.50 4.03
C ILE A 88 2.30 4.97 3.75
N SER A 89 2.49 5.95 2.89
CA SER A 89 3.80 6.58 2.65
C SER A 89 4.91 5.52 2.37
N LEU A 90 5.91 5.39 3.25
CA LEU A 90 6.96 4.36 3.15
C LEU A 90 6.41 2.93 3.18
N GLY A 91 5.34 2.69 3.94
CA GLY A 91 4.63 1.41 3.91
C GLY A 91 3.98 1.11 2.55
N GLY A 92 3.60 2.15 1.81
CA GLY A 92 3.12 2.03 0.44
C GLY A 92 4.23 1.61 -0.54
N LEU A 93 5.44 2.13 -0.39
CA LEU A 93 6.63 1.64 -1.11
C LEU A 93 6.88 0.16 -0.81
N ALA A 94 6.87 -0.22 0.48
CA ALA A 94 7.08 -1.60 0.90
C ALA A 94 6.02 -2.56 0.32
N ALA A 95 4.75 -2.14 0.29
CA ALA A 95 3.67 -2.92 -0.31
C ALA A 95 3.85 -3.11 -1.83
N LEU A 96 4.29 -2.06 -2.53
CA LEU A 96 4.59 -2.12 -3.97
C LEU A 96 5.82 -2.98 -4.26
N ASP A 97 6.88 -2.87 -3.45
CA ASP A 97 8.08 -3.69 -3.60
C ASP A 97 7.78 -5.17 -3.35
N TYR A 98 7.01 -5.47 -2.30
CA TYR A 98 6.49 -6.82 -2.08
C TYR A 98 5.69 -7.33 -3.28
N ALA A 99 4.76 -6.54 -3.79
CA ALA A 99 3.93 -6.90 -4.93
C ALA A 99 4.75 -7.14 -6.21
N SER A 100 5.87 -6.42 -6.38
CA SER A 100 6.76 -6.59 -7.52
C SER A 100 7.51 -7.93 -7.51
N ALA A 101 7.85 -8.41 -6.31
CA ALA A 101 8.60 -9.66 -6.11
C ALA A 101 7.69 -10.90 -5.94
N HIS A 102 6.50 -10.73 -5.35
CA HIS A 102 5.62 -11.82 -4.92
C HIS A 102 4.18 -11.63 -5.42
N ALA A 103 4.03 -11.32 -6.70
CA ALA A 103 2.76 -10.97 -7.33
C ALA A 103 1.62 -11.98 -7.09
N GLY A 104 1.90 -13.28 -7.03
CA GLY A 104 0.89 -14.33 -6.80
C GLY A 104 0.46 -14.53 -5.36
N GLU A 105 1.04 -13.80 -4.41
CA GLU A 105 0.80 -14.01 -2.98
C GLU A 105 -0.20 -13.04 -2.37
N ILE A 106 -0.57 -11.98 -3.10
CA ILE A 106 -1.55 -10.98 -2.64
C ILE A 106 -2.64 -10.76 -3.69
N ASP A 107 -3.84 -10.49 -3.23
CA ASP A 107 -5.02 -10.35 -4.07
C ASP A 107 -5.36 -8.88 -4.39
N GLY A 108 -4.81 -7.93 -3.63
CA GLY A 108 -5.00 -6.51 -3.88
C GLY A 108 -4.09 -5.59 -3.06
N LEU A 109 -4.11 -4.31 -3.42
CA LEU A 109 -3.34 -3.23 -2.79
C LEU A 109 -4.25 -2.06 -2.40
N CYS A 110 -4.08 -1.55 -1.19
CA CYS A 110 -4.64 -0.28 -0.74
C CYS A 110 -3.50 0.69 -0.39
N LEU A 111 -3.23 1.64 -1.26
CA LEU A 111 -2.09 2.55 -1.15
C LEU A 111 -2.58 3.96 -0.77
N LEU A 112 -2.21 4.42 0.41
CA LEU A 112 -2.56 5.74 0.91
C LEU A 112 -1.31 6.64 0.88
N ALA A 113 -1.29 7.60 -0.04
CA ALA A 113 -0.17 8.53 -0.23
C ALA A 113 1.20 7.83 -0.26
N PRO A 114 1.41 6.79 -1.08
CA PRO A 114 2.65 6.00 -1.06
C PRO A 114 3.86 6.86 -1.39
N TYR A 115 4.99 6.62 -0.71
CA TYR A 115 6.27 7.13 -1.19
C TYR A 115 6.68 6.33 -2.43
N LEU A 116 6.94 7.03 -3.53
CA LEU A 116 7.17 6.42 -4.85
C LEU A 116 8.58 6.67 -5.40
N GLY A 117 9.47 7.15 -4.55
CA GLY A 117 10.85 7.38 -4.94
C GLY A 117 11.31 8.82 -4.81
N ASN A 118 12.61 9.00 -4.98
CA ASN A 118 13.27 10.27 -4.83
C ASN A 118 12.95 11.25 -5.99
N ARG A 119 13.22 12.52 -5.76
CA ARG A 119 12.87 13.58 -6.70
C ARG A 119 13.55 13.43 -8.08
N MET A 120 14.76 12.86 -8.14
CA MET A 120 15.48 12.67 -9.40
C MET A 120 14.74 11.67 -10.28
N LEU A 121 14.35 10.53 -9.72
CA LEU A 121 13.59 9.51 -10.44
C LEU A 121 12.21 10.02 -10.89
N ILE A 122 11.50 10.74 -10.01
CA ILE A 122 10.20 11.31 -10.35
C ILE A 122 10.30 12.31 -11.49
N ASN A 123 11.33 13.17 -11.48
CA ASN A 123 11.57 14.12 -12.58
C ASN A 123 11.96 13.40 -13.89
N GLU A 124 12.74 12.33 -13.82
CA GLU A 124 13.08 11.49 -14.98
C GLU A 124 11.83 10.90 -15.63
N ILE A 125 10.93 10.31 -14.82
CA ILE A 125 9.67 9.73 -15.32
C ILE A 125 8.77 10.84 -15.92
N ALA A 126 8.66 11.97 -15.26
CA ALA A 126 7.87 13.10 -15.75
C ALA A 126 8.41 13.64 -17.09
N ALA A 127 9.75 13.77 -17.23
CA ALA A 127 10.40 14.22 -18.45
C ALA A 127 10.22 13.25 -19.63
N ALA A 128 10.02 11.96 -19.33
CA ALA A 128 9.75 10.92 -20.33
C ALA A 128 8.27 10.87 -20.76
N SER A 129 7.49 11.92 -20.51
CA SER A 129 6.02 11.95 -20.75
C SER A 129 5.24 10.96 -19.88
N GLY A 130 5.71 10.70 -18.68
CA GLY A 130 5.08 9.82 -17.70
C GLY A 130 5.50 8.37 -17.80
N VAL A 131 4.79 7.52 -17.07
CA VAL A 131 5.12 6.09 -16.93
C VAL A 131 5.16 5.34 -18.25
N SER A 132 4.27 5.65 -19.17
CA SER A 132 4.20 4.97 -20.48
C SER A 132 5.43 5.21 -21.35
N GLY A 133 5.95 6.43 -21.36
CA GLY A 133 7.14 6.79 -22.14
C GLY A 133 8.47 6.53 -21.43
N TRP A 134 8.44 6.30 -20.11
CA TRP A 134 9.65 6.05 -19.34
C TRP A 134 10.21 4.64 -19.53
N GLU A 135 11.53 4.54 -19.75
CA GLU A 135 12.22 3.25 -19.82
C GLU A 135 13.12 3.08 -18.58
N PRO A 136 12.90 2.02 -17.77
CA PRO A 136 13.60 1.84 -16.50
C PRO A 136 15.11 1.58 -16.63
N GLY A 137 15.59 1.18 -17.81
CA GLY A 137 16.98 0.77 -18.01
C GLY A 137 17.33 -0.53 -17.26
N GLU A 138 18.63 -0.74 -17.06
CA GLU A 138 19.11 -1.82 -16.20
C GLU A 138 18.81 -1.49 -14.74
N LEU A 139 18.24 -2.45 -14.01
CA LEU A 139 17.95 -2.30 -12.60
C LEU A 139 19.15 -2.73 -11.77
N ALA A 140 19.67 -1.82 -10.96
CA ALA A 140 20.61 -2.21 -9.91
C ALA A 140 19.92 -3.13 -8.88
N GLU A 141 20.69 -4.01 -8.28
CA GLU A 141 20.18 -5.03 -7.34
C GLU A 141 19.39 -4.41 -6.18
N PHE A 142 19.82 -3.24 -5.69
CA PHE A 142 19.25 -2.56 -4.54
C PHE A 142 18.44 -1.31 -4.92
N ASP A 143 17.92 -1.23 -6.15
CA ASP A 143 17.10 -0.10 -6.60
C ASP A 143 15.60 -0.43 -6.48
N ALA A 144 15.08 -0.40 -5.25
CA ALA A 144 13.67 -0.63 -4.98
C ALA A 144 12.78 0.40 -5.69
N GLU A 145 13.21 1.67 -5.77
CA GLU A 145 12.43 2.74 -6.37
C GLU A 145 12.19 2.51 -7.88
N ARG A 146 13.23 2.18 -8.65
CA ARG A 146 13.06 1.85 -10.08
C ARG A 146 12.32 0.53 -10.28
N ARG A 147 12.52 -0.43 -9.39
CA ARG A 147 11.82 -1.72 -9.43
C ARG A 147 10.31 -1.56 -9.28
N ILE A 148 9.84 -0.74 -8.34
CA ILE A 148 8.40 -0.46 -8.18
C ILE A 148 7.83 0.30 -9.39
N TRP A 149 8.55 1.26 -9.97
CA TRP A 149 8.08 1.96 -11.16
C TRP A 149 8.01 1.06 -12.39
N ARG A 150 8.97 0.13 -12.56
CA ARG A 150 8.86 -0.91 -13.58
C ARG A 150 7.62 -1.79 -13.36
N HIS A 151 7.33 -2.17 -12.11
CA HIS A 151 6.14 -2.92 -11.77
C HIS A 151 4.86 -2.10 -12.06
N ILE A 152 4.83 -0.82 -11.70
CA ILE A 152 3.72 0.09 -12.03
C ILE A 152 3.51 0.15 -13.55
N LYS A 153 4.57 0.31 -14.34
CA LYS A 153 4.49 0.34 -15.81
C LYS A 153 3.91 -0.95 -16.40
N THR A 154 4.30 -2.10 -15.89
CA THR A 154 4.09 -3.38 -16.58
C THR A 154 2.99 -4.25 -15.98
N GLN A 155 2.68 -4.12 -14.69
CA GLN A 155 1.88 -5.10 -13.97
C GLN A 155 0.86 -4.53 -12.98
N ILE A 156 0.88 -3.21 -12.69
CA ILE A 156 0.01 -2.65 -11.65
C ILE A 156 -1.48 -2.87 -11.93
N GLY A 157 -1.87 -2.95 -13.20
CA GLY A 157 -3.24 -3.19 -13.62
C GLY A 157 -3.73 -4.64 -13.49
N SER A 158 -2.83 -5.60 -13.24
CA SER A 158 -3.15 -7.05 -13.23
C SER A 158 -3.98 -7.50 -12.01
N ARG A 159 -4.11 -6.64 -11.00
CA ARG A 159 -4.87 -6.90 -9.76
C ARG A 159 -5.64 -5.67 -9.31
N PRO A 160 -6.60 -5.82 -8.37
CA PRO A 160 -7.23 -4.70 -7.69
C PRO A 160 -6.20 -3.83 -6.97
N VAL A 161 -6.21 -2.53 -7.27
CA VAL A 161 -5.38 -1.52 -6.61
C VAL A 161 -6.27 -0.32 -6.31
N PHE A 162 -6.19 0.18 -5.09
CA PHE A 162 -6.71 1.49 -4.72
C PHE A 162 -5.54 2.42 -4.44
N LEU A 163 -5.51 3.57 -5.11
CA LEU A 163 -4.57 4.65 -4.87
C LEU A 163 -5.34 5.85 -4.31
N GLY A 164 -5.10 6.20 -3.06
CA GLY A 164 -5.66 7.39 -2.43
C GLY A 164 -4.59 8.39 -2.05
N TYR A 165 -4.80 9.70 -2.35
CA TYR A 165 -3.88 10.76 -1.90
C TYR A 165 -4.54 12.11 -1.79
N GLY A 166 -3.93 13.03 -1.03
CA GLY A 166 -4.34 14.42 -0.92
C GLY A 166 -3.79 15.27 -2.05
N ARG A 167 -4.55 16.28 -2.51
CA ARG A 167 -4.09 17.21 -3.56
C ARG A 167 -2.90 18.05 -3.11
N GLU A 168 -2.84 18.37 -1.82
CA GLU A 168 -1.80 19.18 -1.17
C GLU A 168 -0.64 18.32 -0.62
N ASP A 169 -0.63 17.03 -0.94
CA ASP A 169 0.44 16.13 -0.53
C ASP A 169 1.76 16.51 -1.20
N ARG A 170 2.85 16.53 -0.41
CA ARG A 170 4.20 16.86 -0.91
C ARG A 170 4.70 15.93 -2.01
N PHE A 171 4.11 14.74 -2.14
CA PHE A 171 4.41 13.74 -3.17
C PHE A 171 3.35 13.68 -4.28
N CYS A 172 2.43 14.67 -4.36
CA CYS A 172 1.31 14.66 -5.30
C CYS A 172 1.74 14.50 -6.78
N VAL A 173 2.92 14.99 -7.17
CA VAL A 173 3.47 14.79 -8.52
C VAL A 173 3.70 13.31 -8.81
N ALA A 174 4.34 12.59 -7.89
CA ALA A 174 4.59 11.15 -8.01
C ALA A 174 3.27 10.36 -8.01
N HIS A 175 2.34 10.74 -7.12
CA HIS A 175 1.01 10.13 -7.09
C HIS A 175 0.25 10.34 -8.40
N GLY A 176 0.33 11.51 -9.02
CA GLY A 176 -0.28 11.82 -10.32
C GLY A 176 0.30 10.95 -11.45
N LEU A 177 1.62 10.74 -11.46
CA LEU A 177 2.27 9.83 -12.42
C LEU A 177 1.78 8.39 -12.25
N MET A 178 1.65 7.89 -11.03
CA MET A 178 1.11 6.56 -10.78
C MET A 178 -0.38 6.48 -11.14
N ALA A 179 -1.16 7.51 -10.81
CA ALA A 179 -2.58 7.59 -11.11
C ALA A 179 -2.85 7.48 -12.62
N ALA A 180 -1.97 8.07 -13.45
CA ALA A 180 -2.07 7.98 -14.91
C ALA A 180 -1.86 6.55 -15.46
N ALA A 181 -1.24 5.65 -14.67
CA ALA A 181 -1.08 4.24 -15.01
C ALA A 181 -2.24 3.35 -14.52
N LEU A 182 -3.23 3.92 -13.85
CA LEU A 182 -4.35 3.20 -13.26
C LEU A 182 -5.68 3.60 -13.90
N PRO A 183 -6.67 2.70 -13.95
CA PRO A 183 -8.05 3.09 -14.26
C PRO A 183 -8.56 4.15 -13.28
N VAL A 184 -9.32 5.12 -13.78
CA VAL A 184 -9.79 6.28 -13.00
C VAL A 184 -10.59 5.89 -11.75
N ASN A 185 -11.36 4.82 -11.81
CA ASN A 185 -12.14 4.29 -10.69
C ASN A 185 -11.30 3.63 -9.58
N ARG A 186 -10.00 3.49 -9.79
CA ARG A 186 -9.04 3.00 -8.78
C ARG A 186 -8.28 4.11 -8.08
N VAL A 187 -8.54 5.37 -8.44
CA VAL A 187 -7.85 6.54 -7.91
C VAL A 187 -8.82 7.41 -7.15
N ASN A 188 -8.48 7.76 -5.92
CA ASN A 188 -9.27 8.64 -5.05
C ASN A 188 -8.41 9.83 -4.59
N VAL A 189 -8.74 11.02 -5.09
CA VAL A 189 -8.03 12.27 -4.78
C VAL A 189 -8.95 13.18 -3.97
N ILE A 190 -8.52 13.54 -2.78
CA ILE A 190 -9.27 14.43 -1.88
C ILE A 190 -8.47 15.69 -1.53
N ALA A 191 -9.08 16.67 -0.89
CA ALA A 191 -8.36 17.76 -0.24
C ALA A 191 -7.56 17.21 0.95
N GLY A 192 -6.40 17.80 1.24
CA GLY A 192 -5.53 17.44 2.37
C GLY A 192 -4.11 17.10 1.95
N GLY A 193 -3.23 17.08 2.95
CA GLY A 193 -1.79 16.85 2.80
C GLY A 193 -1.36 15.42 3.14
N HIS A 194 -0.05 15.29 3.44
CA HIS A 194 0.58 14.02 3.83
C HIS A 194 0.43 13.77 5.34
N GLU A 195 -0.79 13.48 5.78
CA GLU A 195 -1.16 13.47 7.20
C GLU A 195 -2.32 12.52 7.52
N TRP A 196 -2.44 12.13 8.79
CA TRP A 196 -3.44 11.18 9.27
C TRP A 196 -4.90 11.52 8.91
N PRO A 197 -5.40 12.76 9.07
CA PRO A 197 -6.79 13.07 8.70
C PRO A 197 -7.11 12.73 7.24
N THR A 198 -6.17 13.00 6.33
CA THR A 198 -6.29 12.65 4.91
C THR A 198 -6.31 11.13 4.72
N TRP A 199 -5.40 10.40 5.34
CA TRP A 199 -5.30 8.94 5.20
C TRP A 199 -6.50 8.21 5.80
N VAL A 200 -7.01 8.68 6.94
CA VAL A 200 -8.24 8.14 7.55
C VAL A 200 -9.42 8.30 6.60
N LYS A 201 -9.58 9.49 6.01
CA LYS A 201 -10.68 9.73 5.06
C LYS A 201 -10.56 8.87 3.81
N LEU A 202 -9.36 8.69 3.28
CA LEU A 202 -9.09 7.82 2.13
C LEU A 202 -9.35 6.34 2.48
N TRP A 203 -9.00 5.91 3.70
CA TRP A 203 -9.33 4.58 4.20
C TRP A 203 -10.84 4.33 4.26
N GLU A 204 -11.59 5.29 4.80
CA GLU A 204 -13.04 5.21 4.83
C GLU A 204 -13.64 5.11 3.42
N ASN A 205 -13.15 5.92 2.47
CA ASN A 205 -13.60 5.90 1.08
C ASN A 205 -13.29 4.56 0.40
N PHE A 206 -12.11 3.96 0.71
CA PHE A 206 -11.78 2.62 0.24
C PHE A 206 -12.78 1.57 0.75
N LEU A 207 -13.09 1.58 2.04
CA LEU A 207 -14.06 0.66 2.62
C LEU A 207 -15.44 0.80 1.96
N ASP A 208 -15.88 2.04 1.75
CA ASP A 208 -17.18 2.33 1.13
C ASP A 208 -17.25 1.92 -0.36
N SER A 209 -16.10 1.87 -1.07
CA SER A 209 -16.05 1.53 -2.49
C SER A 209 -15.78 0.05 -2.78
N HIS A 210 -15.16 -0.68 -1.85
CA HIS A 210 -14.70 -2.07 -2.11
C HIS A 210 -15.43 -3.12 -1.27
N PHE A 211 -16.11 -2.72 -0.20
CA PHE A 211 -16.78 -3.62 0.74
C PHE A 211 -18.22 -3.19 1.07
N ALA A 212 -18.79 -2.25 0.31
CA ALA A 212 -20.18 -1.82 0.48
C ALA A 212 -21.18 -2.86 -0.04
#